data_61d29f029c87432646575637c5a2d3ed
#
_entry.id   61d29f029c87432646575637c5a2d3ed
#
_cell.length_a   1.000
_cell.length_b   1.000
_cell.length_c   1.000
_cell.angle_alpha   90.00
_cell.angle_beta   90.00
_cell.angle_gamma   90.00
#
_symmetry.space_group_name_H-M   'P 1'
#
loop_
_entity.id
_entity.type
_entity.pdbx_description
1 polymer ?
#
loop_
_entity_poly.entity_id
_entity_poly.type
_entity_poly.pdbx_seq_one_letter_code
_entity_poly.pdbx_strand_id
1 'polypeptide(L)'
;MKIFLDISDVNIIRKYCETGLIDGVTTNPTLMKQVGRNPVEVISEISSLFNSDASISAEVVADSAKDMIIQAEQYHSINKNVTIKVPCTYEGLKACKELSDRNIKVNVTLIFSLNQSILAAKAGATYISPFIGRCEDNDINGIDLISSIRKVFNLNN
;
A
#
# COMPACT_ATOMS: atom_id res chain seq x y z
N MET A 1 -0.01 13.70 -11.10
CA MET A 1 0.96 12.78 -10.46
C MET A 1 0.72 12.84 -8.97
N LYS A 2 0.75 11.70 -8.28
CA LYS A 2 0.59 11.66 -6.81
C LYS A 2 1.94 11.40 -6.14
N ILE A 3 2.18 12.07 -5.01
CA ILE A 3 3.42 11.96 -4.22
C ILE A 3 3.09 11.35 -2.87
N PHE A 4 3.78 10.27 -2.52
CA PHE A 4 3.63 9.56 -1.25
C PHE A 4 4.93 9.62 -0.45
N LEU A 5 4.82 9.79 0.87
CA LEU A 5 5.93 9.58 1.80
C LEU A 5 5.99 8.11 2.20
N ASP A 6 7.15 7.48 2.15
CA ASP A 6 7.35 6.10 2.68
C ASP A 6 8.04 6.18 4.05
N ILE A 7 7.25 6.45 5.09
CA ILE A 7 7.72 6.71 6.45
C ILE A 7 6.59 6.55 7.47
N SER A 8 6.92 6.26 8.74
CA SER A 8 5.95 6.15 9.84
C SER A 8 6.16 7.17 10.97
N ASP A 9 7.14 8.08 10.85
CA ASP A 9 7.34 9.17 11.83
C ASP A 9 6.31 10.28 11.61
N VAL A 10 5.37 10.38 12.56
CA VAL A 10 4.25 11.33 12.48
C VAL A 10 4.72 12.79 12.44
N ASN A 11 5.81 13.13 13.13
CA ASN A 11 6.31 14.51 13.16
C ASN A 11 6.89 14.93 11.81
N ILE A 12 7.63 14.01 11.18
CA ILE A 12 8.17 14.25 9.84
C ILE A 12 7.02 14.35 8.82
N ILE A 13 6.04 13.46 8.89
CA ILE A 13 4.86 13.49 8.02
C ILE A 13 4.12 14.83 8.17
N ARG A 14 3.84 15.26 9.41
CA ARG A 14 3.17 16.54 9.69
C ARG A 14 3.88 17.73 9.03
N LYS A 15 5.21 17.78 9.16
CA LYS A 15 6.03 18.82 8.54
C LYS A 15 5.87 18.86 7.01
N TYR A 16 5.88 17.72 6.36
CA TYR A 16 5.73 17.67 4.90
C TYR A 16 4.28 17.89 4.43
N CYS A 17 3.27 17.55 5.25
CA CYS A 17 1.88 17.88 4.94
C CYS A 17 1.63 19.39 4.83
N GLU A 18 2.38 20.23 5.56
CA GLU A 18 2.28 21.69 5.47
C GLU A 18 2.59 22.25 4.08
N THR A 19 3.32 21.49 3.27
CA THR A 19 3.60 21.89 1.87
C THR A 19 2.39 21.80 0.95
N GLY A 20 1.37 21.02 1.31
CA GLY A 20 0.21 20.72 0.47
C GLY A 20 0.50 19.84 -0.74
N LEU A 21 1.71 19.26 -0.85
CA LEU A 21 2.14 18.47 -2.01
C LEU A 21 2.01 16.96 -1.81
N ILE A 22 1.70 16.50 -0.59
CA ILE A 22 1.69 15.08 -0.26
C ILE A 22 0.27 14.52 -0.40
N ASP A 23 0.12 13.51 -1.25
CA ASP A 23 -1.16 12.84 -1.52
C ASP A 23 -1.41 11.62 -0.63
N GLY A 24 -0.41 11.20 0.14
CA GLY A 24 -0.56 10.07 1.04
C GLY A 24 0.75 9.58 1.66
N VAL A 25 0.62 8.50 2.40
CA VAL A 25 1.74 7.87 3.11
C VAL A 25 1.68 6.36 2.90
N THR A 26 2.82 5.75 2.66
CA THR A 26 2.98 4.30 2.74
C THR A 26 3.75 3.95 4.01
N THR A 27 3.26 2.96 4.72
CA THR A 27 3.93 2.38 5.88
C THR A 27 4.21 0.90 5.64
N ASN A 28 5.03 0.31 6.50
CA ASN A 28 5.29 -1.11 6.50
C ASN A 28 5.68 -1.59 7.91
N PRO A 29 5.67 -2.92 8.19
CA PRO A 29 5.96 -3.44 9.53
C PRO A 29 7.33 -3.02 10.07
N THR A 30 8.34 -2.88 9.23
CA THR A 30 9.70 -2.45 9.63
C THR A 30 9.68 -1.00 10.12
N LEU A 31 9.07 -0.10 9.36
CA LEU A 31 8.91 1.32 9.75
C LEU A 31 8.07 1.46 11.02
N MET A 32 6.99 0.69 11.16
CA MET A 32 6.17 0.68 12.38
C MET A 32 6.97 0.19 13.61
N LYS A 33 7.80 -0.84 13.44
CA LYS A 33 8.68 -1.33 14.50
C LYS A 33 9.71 -0.28 14.95
N GLN A 34 10.23 0.52 14.03
CA GLN A 34 11.17 1.60 14.34
C GLN A 34 10.52 2.70 15.20
N VAL A 35 9.24 3.01 14.97
CA VAL A 35 8.49 3.97 15.79
C VAL A 35 8.25 3.44 17.20
N GLY A 36 8.14 2.12 17.40
CA GLY A 36 8.01 1.48 18.71
C GLY A 36 6.66 1.73 19.40
N ARG A 37 5.63 2.19 18.66
CA ARG A 37 4.28 2.48 19.17
C ARG A 37 3.26 1.50 18.57
N ASN A 38 2.05 1.47 19.12
CA ASN A 38 0.96 0.68 18.59
C ASN A 38 0.65 1.12 17.13
N PRO A 39 0.71 0.20 16.13
CA PRO A 39 0.50 0.55 14.74
C PRO A 39 -0.87 1.18 14.45
N VAL A 40 -1.92 0.73 15.14
CA VAL A 40 -3.29 1.27 14.98
C VAL A 40 -3.34 2.75 15.40
N GLU A 41 -2.68 3.11 16.51
CA GLU A 41 -2.59 4.50 16.98
C GLU A 41 -1.79 5.36 16.00
N VAL A 42 -0.66 4.86 15.51
CA VAL A 42 0.18 5.58 14.54
C VAL A 42 -0.58 5.83 13.24
N ILE A 43 -1.26 4.82 12.69
CA ILE A 43 -2.10 4.97 11.49
C ILE A 43 -3.24 5.96 11.74
N SER A 44 -3.87 5.93 12.90
CA SER A 44 -4.91 6.89 13.27
C SER A 44 -4.39 8.33 13.27
N GLU A 45 -3.24 8.57 13.88
CA GLU A 45 -2.62 9.90 13.87
C GLU A 45 -2.25 10.35 12.45
N ILE A 46 -1.59 9.48 11.67
CA ILE A 46 -1.21 9.81 10.28
C ILE A 46 -2.47 10.12 9.47
N SER A 47 -3.50 9.28 9.55
CA SER A 47 -4.72 9.44 8.75
C SER A 47 -5.46 10.75 9.06
N SER A 48 -5.37 11.23 10.30
CA SER A 48 -5.98 12.49 10.73
C SER A 48 -5.30 13.74 10.16
N LEU A 49 -4.06 13.62 9.67
CA LEU A 49 -3.33 14.74 9.04
C LEU A 49 -3.78 15.01 7.59
N PHE A 50 -4.57 14.11 7.01
CA PHE A 50 -4.94 14.14 5.60
C PHE A 50 -6.47 14.19 5.43
N ASN A 51 -6.90 14.71 4.29
CA ASN A 51 -8.30 14.67 3.87
C ASN A 51 -8.70 13.24 3.38
N SER A 52 -9.98 13.06 3.04
CA SER A 52 -10.53 11.79 2.58
C SER A 52 -9.97 11.29 1.25
N ASP A 53 -9.38 12.17 0.43
CA ASP A 53 -8.89 11.85 -0.91
C ASP A 53 -7.46 11.30 -0.90
N ALA A 54 -6.76 11.47 0.22
CA ALA A 54 -5.45 10.89 0.44
C ALA A 54 -5.50 9.36 0.55
N SER A 55 -4.33 8.73 0.55
CA SER A 55 -4.22 7.29 0.78
C SER A 55 -3.12 6.99 1.79
N ILE A 56 -3.52 6.38 2.91
CA ILE A 56 -2.61 5.98 3.99
C ILE A 56 -2.53 4.46 4.00
N SER A 57 -1.45 3.89 3.49
CA SER A 57 -1.29 2.44 3.41
C SER A 57 -0.86 1.84 4.75
N ALA A 58 -1.73 0.98 5.31
CA ALA A 58 -1.49 0.17 6.50
C ALA A 58 -1.32 -1.30 6.13
N GLU A 59 -0.15 -1.89 6.40
CA GLU A 59 0.16 -3.26 6.00
C GLU A 59 -0.29 -4.27 7.06
N VAL A 60 -1.06 -5.27 6.61
CA VAL A 60 -1.41 -6.44 7.43
C VAL A 60 -0.25 -7.44 7.46
N VAL A 61 -0.09 -8.15 8.57
CA VAL A 61 1.05 -9.06 8.81
C VAL A 61 0.63 -10.53 8.99
N ALA A 62 -0.65 -10.85 8.86
CA ALA A 62 -1.16 -12.21 8.94
C ALA A 62 -0.77 -13.02 7.69
N ASP A 63 -0.73 -14.35 7.82
CA ASP A 63 -0.35 -15.26 6.75
C ASP A 63 -1.54 -15.76 5.92
N SER A 64 -2.73 -15.89 6.54
CA SER A 64 -3.94 -16.35 5.85
C SER A 64 -4.80 -15.18 5.36
N ALA A 65 -5.50 -15.35 4.24
CA ALA A 65 -6.43 -14.35 3.72
C ALA A 65 -7.50 -13.97 4.75
N LYS A 66 -8.03 -14.94 5.50
CA LYS A 66 -9.02 -14.71 6.54
C LYS A 66 -8.50 -13.78 7.63
N ASP A 67 -7.30 -14.05 8.14
CA ASP A 67 -6.71 -13.24 9.20
C ASP A 67 -6.25 -11.87 8.69
N MET A 68 -5.78 -11.80 7.43
CA MET A 68 -5.51 -10.51 6.76
C MET A 68 -6.76 -9.64 6.69
N ILE A 69 -7.92 -10.21 6.38
CA ILE A 69 -9.19 -9.49 6.30
C ILE A 69 -9.62 -8.99 7.69
N ILE A 70 -9.48 -9.81 8.73
CA ILE A 70 -9.76 -9.38 10.11
C ILE A 70 -8.89 -8.19 10.52
N GLN A 71 -7.58 -8.24 10.23
CA GLN A 71 -6.69 -7.11 10.48
C GLN A 71 -7.04 -5.88 9.62
N ALA A 72 -7.42 -6.11 8.37
CA ALA A 72 -7.83 -5.06 7.44
C ALA A 72 -9.05 -4.29 7.97
N GLU A 73 -10.03 -4.97 8.53
CA GLU A 73 -11.22 -4.35 9.11
C GLU A 73 -10.88 -3.40 10.26
N GLN A 74 -9.91 -3.77 11.10
CA GLN A 74 -9.42 -2.89 12.18
C GLN A 74 -8.82 -1.59 11.62
N TYR A 75 -7.97 -1.68 10.60
CA TYR A 75 -7.38 -0.49 9.97
C TYR A 75 -8.41 0.33 9.19
N HIS A 76 -9.29 -0.34 8.43
CA HIS A 76 -10.32 0.34 7.64
C HIS A 76 -11.29 1.13 8.50
N SER A 77 -11.60 0.65 9.72
CA SER A 77 -12.49 1.33 10.67
C SER A 77 -11.92 2.67 11.20
N ILE A 78 -10.62 2.91 11.06
CA ILE A 78 -9.98 4.13 11.57
C ILE A 78 -10.43 5.36 10.75
N ASN A 79 -10.31 5.28 9.42
CA ASN A 79 -10.64 6.39 8.52
C ASN A 79 -10.82 5.89 7.08
N LYS A 80 -11.66 6.57 6.30
CA LYS A 80 -11.91 6.26 4.87
C LYS A 80 -10.70 6.44 3.97
N ASN A 81 -9.69 7.19 4.40
CA ASN A 81 -8.44 7.38 3.65
C ASN A 81 -7.41 6.27 3.90
N VAL A 82 -7.70 5.32 4.81
CA VAL A 82 -6.83 4.16 5.03
C VAL A 82 -6.98 3.16 3.88
N THR A 83 -5.85 2.78 3.31
CA THR A 83 -5.71 1.76 2.26
C THR A 83 -5.02 0.54 2.85
N ILE A 84 -5.61 -0.63 2.68
CA ILE A 84 -5.05 -1.87 3.22
C ILE A 84 -3.91 -2.34 2.33
N LYS A 85 -2.74 -2.61 2.92
CA LYS A 85 -1.58 -3.11 2.18
C LYS A 85 -1.42 -4.60 2.44
N VAL A 86 -1.38 -5.40 1.37
CA VAL A 86 -1.27 -6.87 1.41
C VAL A 86 -0.11 -7.34 0.52
N PRO A 87 0.58 -8.45 0.86
CA PRO A 87 1.65 -8.98 0.02
C PRO A 87 1.09 -9.61 -1.27
N CYS A 88 1.89 -9.62 -2.35
CA CYS A 88 1.57 -10.32 -3.60
C CYS A 88 1.82 -11.83 -3.45
N THR A 89 1.08 -12.49 -2.58
CA THR A 89 1.04 -13.94 -2.37
C THR A 89 -0.32 -14.48 -2.76
N TYR A 90 -0.47 -15.82 -2.82
CA TYR A 90 -1.77 -16.44 -3.06
C TYR A 90 -2.83 -15.98 -2.05
N GLU A 91 -2.51 -16.01 -0.76
CA GLU A 91 -3.44 -15.55 0.30
C GLU A 91 -3.65 -14.02 0.27
N GLY A 92 -2.61 -13.24 -0.01
CA GLY A 92 -2.74 -11.79 -0.16
C GLY A 92 -3.62 -11.39 -1.35
N LEU A 93 -3.54 -12.10 -2.48
CA LEU A 93 -4.41 -11.84 -3.64
C LEU A 93 -5.87 -12.24 -3.36
N LYS A 94 -6.13 -13.32 -2.60
CA LYS A 94 -7.46 -13.67 -2.11
C LYS A 94 -8.02 -12.58 -1.21
N ALA A 95 -7.23 -12.10 -0.25
CA ALA A 95 -7.62 -11.00 0.63
C ALA A 95 -7.90 -9.72 -0.17
N CYS A 96 -7.03 -9.39 -1.14
CA CYS A 96 -7.23 -8.26 -2.03
C CYS A 96 -8.57 -8.33 -2.76
N LYS A 97 -8.89 -9.48 -3.36
CA LYS A 97 -10.16 -9.67 -4.09
C LYS A 97 -11.36 -9.45 -3.18
N GLU A 98 -11.37 -10.07 -2.02
CA GLU A 98 -12.51 -9.95 -1.08
C GLU A 98 -12.66 -8.53 -0.53
N LEU A 99 -11.56 -7.86 -0.16
CA LEU A 99 -11.59 -6.47 0.31
C LEU A 99 -12.05 -5.51 -0.80
N SER A 100 -11.57 -5.70 -2.02
CA SER A 100 -11.96 -4.90 -3.17
C SER A 100 -13.46 -5.05 -3.49
N ASP A 101 -14.02 -6.26 -3.40
CA ASP A 101 -15.46 -6.51 -3.60
C ASP A 101 -16.34 -5.81 -2.54
N ARG A 102 -15.75 -5.49 -1.38
CA ARG A 102 -16.38 -4.68 -0.31
C ARG A 102 -16.09 -3.17 -0.45
N ASN A 103 -15.51 -2.72 -1.57
CA ASN A 103 -15.11 -1.34 -1.83
C ASN A 103 -14.03 -0.80 -0.84
N ILE A 104 -13.22 -1.67 -0.27
CA ILE A 104 -12.06 -1.31 0.54
C ILE A 104 -10.85 -1.14 -0.39
N LYS A 105 -10.17 0.00 -0.31
CA LYS A 105 -8.97 0.27 -1.11
C LYS A 105 -7.83 -0.66 -0.69
N VAL A 106 -7.20 -1.31 -1.67
CA VAL A 106 -6.08 -2.23 -1.42
C VAL A 106 -4.84 -1.80 -2.22
N ASN A 107 -3.69 -1.85 -1.55
CA ASN A 107 -2.36 -1.72 -2.13
C ASN A 107 -1.66 -3.08 -2.08
N VAL A 108 -1.46 -3.72 -3.25
CA VAL A 108 -0.72 -4.98 -3.30
C VAL A 108 0.77 -4.69 -3.40
N THR A 109 1.53 -5.14 -2.39
CA THR A 109 2.97 -4.90 -2.26
C THR A 109 3.81 -6.14 -2.62
N LEU A 110 5.13 -6.00 -2.59
CA LEU A 110 6.09 -7.06 -2.97
C LEU A 110 5.91 -7.49 -4.42
N ILE A 111 5.78 -6.53 -5.30
CA ILE A 111 5.70 -6.73 -6.75
C ILE A 111 7.12 -6.68 -7.34
N PHE A 112 7.53 -7.76 -8.01
CA PHE A 112 8.84 -7.91 -8.64
C PHE A 112 8.75 -8.29 -10.12
N SER A 113 7.53 -8.47 -10.65
CA SER A 113 7.33 -8.84 -12.04
C SER A 113 6.05 -8.27 -12.63
N LEU A 114 6.01 -8.18 -13.96
CA LEU A 114 4.82 -7.78 -14.70
C LEU A 114 3.62 -8.71 -14.42
N ASN A 115 3.86 -10.02 -14.36
CA ASN A 115 2.80 -11.00 -14.11
C ASN A 115 2.15 -10.80 -12.73
N GLN A 116 2.94 -10.52 -11.70
CA GLN A 116 2.42 -10.18 -10.36
C GLN A 116 1.55 -8.91 -10.41
N SER A 117 1.96 -7.89 -11.16
CA SER A 117 1.18 -6.66 -11.34
C SER A 117 -0.17 -6.91 -12.00
N ILE A 118 -0.21 -7.77 -13.02
CA ILE A 118 -1.44 -8.16 -13.70
C ILE A 118 -2.39 -8.91 -12.74
N LEU A 119 -1.86 -9.85 -11.97
CA LEU A 119 -2.65 -10.60 -10.98
C LEU A 119 -3.23 -9.67 -9.90
N ALA A 120 -2.43 -8.73 -9.40
CA ALA A 120 -2.88 -7.73 -8.43
C ALA A 120 -4.00 -6.85 -9.00
N ALA A 121 -3.85 -6.35 -10.23
CA ALA A 121 -4.89 -5.57 -10.91
C ALA A 121 -6.18 -6.38 -11.08
N LYS A 122 -6.08 -7.65 -11.51
CA LYS A 122 -7.25 -8.55 -11.65
C LYS A 122 -7.91 -8.87 -10.30
N ALA A 123 -7.17 -8.87 -9.20
CA ALA A 123 -7.71 -9.00 -7.86
C ALA A 123 -8.41 -7.72 -7.36
N GLY A 124 -8.36 -6.63 -8.12
CA GLY A 124 -9.03 -5.37 -7.78
C GLY A 124 -8.17 -4.39 -6.96
N ALA A 125 -6.85 -4.54 -7.01
CA ALA A 125 -5.95 -3.61 -6.32
C ALA A 125 -6.15 -2.16 -6.79
N THR A 126 -6.32 -1.24 -5.84
CA THR A 126 -6.36 0.21 -6.10
C THR A 126 -4.96 0.74 -6.42
N TYR A 127 -3.96 0.19 -5.75
CA TYR A 127 -2.55 0.49 -5.94
C TYR A 127 -1.74 -0.80 -5.99
N ILE A 128 -0.60 -0.73 -6.67
CA ILE A 128 0.45 -1.74 -6.61
C ILE A 128 1.76 -1.08 -6.21
N SER A 129 2.61 -1.79 -5.46
CA SER A 129 3.91 -1.30 -5.03
C SER A 129 5.04 -2.19 -5.58
N PRO A 130 5.55 -1.89 -6.79
CA PRO A 130 6.76 -2.54 -7.32
C PRO A 130 7.99 -2.14 -6.51
N PHE A 131 8.83 -3.11 -6.19
CA PHE A 131 10.02 -2.93 -5.37
C PHE A 131 11.25 -2.67 -6.24
N ILE A 132 11.36 -1.45 -6.78
CA ILE A 132 12.39 -1.06 -7.75
C ILE A 132 13.79 -1.26 -7.18
N GLY A 133 14.09 -0.74 -5.98
CA GLY A 133 15.41 -0.91 -5.36
C GLY A 133 15.79 -2.38 -5.17
N ARG A 134 14.85 -3.24 -4.77
CA ARG A 134 15.10 -4.68 -4.65
C ARG A 134 15.26 -5.38 -6.00
N CYS A 135 14.61 -4.89 -7.04
CA CYS A 135 14.87 -5.38 -8.41
C CYS A 135 16.32 -5.06 -8.80
N GLU A 136 16.76 -3.84 -8.57
CA GLU A 136 18.12 -3.38 -8.90
C GLU A 136 19.21 -4.08 -8.08
N ASP A 137 18.96 -4.36 -6.80
CA ASP A 137 19.84 -5.21 -5.95
C ASP A 137 20.05 -6.64 -6.54
N ASN A 138 19.19 -7.08 -7.46
CA ASN A 138 19.24 -8.39 -8.10
C ASN A 138 19.41 -8.30 -9.64
N ASP A 139 20.05 -7.24 -10.13
CA ASP A 139 20.34 -7.01 -11.55
C ASP A 139 19.09 -7.00 -12.47
N ILE A 140 17.91 -6.71 -11.90
CA ILE A 140 16.67 -6.53 -12.64
C ILE A 140 16.41 -5.03 -12.83
N ASN A 141 16.28 -4.58 -14.08
CA ASN A 141 15.98 -3.19 -14.36
C ASN A 141 14.57 -2.81 -13.87
N GLY A 142 14.52 -2.09 -12.74
CA GLY A 142 13.27 -1.68 -12.11
C GLY A 142 12.49 -0.64 -12.93
N ILE A 143 13.17 0.22 -13.69
CA ILE A 143 12.52 1.22 -14.55
C ILE A 143 11.84 0.54 -15.74
N ASP A 144 12.45 -0.49 -16.33
CA ASP A 144 11.82 -1.28 -17.40
C ASP A 144 10.60 -2.04 -16.89
N LEU A 145 10.64 -2.53 -15.64
CA LEU A 145 9.48 -3.15 -14.99
C LEU A 145 8.31 -2.14 -14.91
N ILE A 146 8.54 -0.94 -14.38
CA ILE A 146 7.49 0.12 -14.29
C ILE A 146 6.97 0.48 -15.68
N SER A 147 7.85 0.65 -16.66
CA SER A 147 7.46 0.96 -18.04
C SER A 147 6.56 -0.12 -18.64
N SER A 148 6.90 -1.38 -18.41
CA SER A 148 6.13 -2.54 -18.89
C SER A 148 4.76 -2.63 -18.22
N ILE A 149 4.70 -2.43 -16.89
CA ILE A 149 3.46 -2.39 -16.14
C ILE A 149 2.54 -1.28 -16.68
N ARG A 150 3.08 -0.08 -16.85
CA ARG A 150 2.30 1.07 -17.34
C ARG A 150 1.76 0.84 -18.75
N LYS A 151 2.55 0.26 -19.66
CA LYS A 151 2.13 -0.10 -21.01
C LYS A 151 0.94 -1.08 -20.98
N VAL A 152 1.04 -2.16 -20.21
CA VAL A 152 -0.03 -3.15 -20.11
C VAL A 152 -1.30 -2.56 -19.50
N PHE A 153 -1.19 -1.76 -18.45
CA PHE A 153 -2.36 -1.13 -17.83
C PHE A 153 -3.05 -0.15 -18.77
N ASN A 154 -2.29 0.65 -19.55
CA ASN A 154 -2.87 1.57 -20.52
C ASN A 154 -3.56 0.86 -21.69
N LEU A 155 -3.19 -0.38 -22.02
CA LEU A 155 -3.83 -1.17 -23.10
C LEU A 155 -5.11 -1.88 -22.64
N ASN A 156 -5.36 -1.97 -21.34
CA ASN A 156 -6.47 -2.74 -20.76
C ASN A 156 -7.44 -1.87 -19.95
N ASN A 157 -7.34 -0.56 -20.05
CA ASN A 157 -8.30 0.42 -19.47
C ASN A 157 -9.37 0.81 -20.49
#